data_3472f221bd611812a304a2763efa6637
#
_entry.id   3472f221bd611812a304a2763efa6637
#
_cell.length_a   1.000
_cell.length_b   1.000
_cell.length_c   1.000
_cell.angle_alpha   90.00
_cell.angle_beta   90.00
_cell.angle_gamma   90.00
#
_symmetry.space_group_name_H-M   'P 1'
#
loop_
_entity.id
_entity.type
_entity.pdbx_description
1 polymer ?
#
loop_
_entity_poly.entity_id
_entity_poly.type
_entity_poly.pdbx_seq_one_letter_code
_entity_poly.pdbx_strand_id
1 'polypeptide(L)'
;MAFGSLLLVVNVVILAVLVQQRFFSGDKLESSLAKDIDPTYDYIIVGAGSAGSVLANRLSIDSSLKVLVLEAGSDDQQPSSTVLKVPMMCPLAQRSEYDWQYSSVPQKNCCKGLKGQRMPMPRGKVLGGSSQINYNVYVRGHRKDYDDWSKAGCDGWSYSEVLPYFIKSENIKPFKNMETEYHGKTGPLGVSESQITDFPSFMIEAGKELGYGTGDYNGREQKGFFAAQATIQDGERCSTAKAFLWPAIISRKNLHVLTNAHVKKVVIKNKKAVGVEFYHKGTLKSVSVNKEIILSAGALSSPQILMLSGIGPKEHLKTHGIPVVADLPVGDHLQDHITFSYYYKTKDLVFSSFNKTQSLWSLAQYLTTKTGVLTAPGGIESLAFITTDPKTPEYPDLQIHAVHLMTNEEMLHDIAALDLKYADHVSGIGGINGFILVYTLLRPKSHGTVRLNSTDAMQHPVIDPRYLENKEDMDSLLRGVRFSQKLATTKTFKSQGTEFFHKPFSPCLEKSNFDSDEYWRCYLGYFNLAVYHPTGTCKMGRTEDPTTVVDPQLRVKGIHGLRIVDASIMPSIVSGNTNAPCIMIGEKAADMILGIKPPKPLSNM
;
A
#
# COMPACT_ATOMS: atom_id res chain seq x y z
N MET A 1 19.15 -26.50 -1.39
CA MET A 1 19.92 -26.20 -0.15
C MET A 1 19.62 -24.79 0.41
N ALA A 2 19.31 -23.78 -0.40
CA ALA A 2 18.98 -22.43 0.08
C ALA A 2 17.66 -22.35 0.89
N PHE A 3 16.66 -23.15 0.55
CA PHE A 3 15.38 -23.20 1.28
C PHE A 3 15.54 -23.73 2.71
N GLY A 4 16.41 -24.73 2.88
CA GLY A 4 16.73 -25.26 4.23
C GLY A 4 17.46 -24.24 5.11
N SER A 5 18.31 -23.39 4.51
CA SER A 5 19.03 -22.32 5.23
C SER A 5 18.10 -21.17 5.61
N LEU A 6 17.18 -20.79 4.72
CA LEU A 6 16.17 -19.77 5.00
C LEU A 6 15.20 -20.23 6.10
N LEU A 7 14.73 -21.47 6.03
CA LEU A 7 13.91 -22.10 7.08
C LEU A 7 14.65 -22.19 8.41
N LEU A 8 15.96 -22.50 8.40
CA LEU A 8 16.76 -22.56 9.63
C LEU A 8 16.93 -21.17 10.26
N VAL A 9 17.23 -20.14 9.45
CA VAL A 9 17.33 -18.74 9.91
C VAL A 9 15.98 -18.24 10.42
N VAL A 10 14.91 -18.50 9.69
CA VAL A 10 13.53 -18.15 10.12
C VAL A 10 13.19 -18.88 11.44
N ASN A 11 13.52 -20.15 11.59
CA ASN A 11 13.27 -20.91 12.82
C ASN A 11 14.12 -20.41 14.00
N VAL A 12 15.38 -20.03 13.77
CA VAL A 12 16.24 -19.43 14.82
C VAL A 12 15.74 -18.03 15.21
N VAL A 13 15.28 -17.22 14.25
CA VAL A 13 14.62 -15.93 14.53
C VAL A 13 13.35 -16.15 15.33
N ILE A 14 12.50 -17.07 14.90
CA ILE A 14 11.26 -17.43 15.60
C ILE A 14 11.58 -17.90 17.02
N LEU A 15 12.57 -18.76 17.21
CA LEU A 15 12.97 -19.26 18.51
C LEU A 15 13.52 -18.17 19.43
N ALA A 16 14.37 -17.28 18.92
CA ALA A 16 14.92 -16.16 19.69
C ALA A 16 13.83 -15.15 20.09
N VAL A 17 12.86 -14.89 19.19
CA VAL A 17 11.71 -14.03 19.46
C VAL A 17 10.70 -14.71 20.39
N LEU A 18 10.48 -16.03 20.28
CA LEU A 18 9.68 -16.80 21.21
C LEU A 18 10.25 -16.75 22.63
N VAL A 19 11.58 -16.83 22.76
CA VAL A 19 12.28 -16.67 24.04
C VAL A 19 12.09 -15.25 24.58
N GLN A 20 12.25 -14.23 23.74
CA GLN A 20 12.08 -12.83 24.13
C GLN A 20 10.63 -12.50 24.47
N GLN A 21 9.63 -12.97 23.71
CA GLN A 21 8.21 -12.73 23.96
C GLN A 21 7.70 -13.48 25.20
N ARG A 22 8.16 -14.73 25.43
CA ARG A 22 7.78 -15.52 26.61
C ARG A 22 8.27 -14.88 27.91
N PHE A 23 9.36 -14.10 27.87
CA PHE A 23 9.91 -13.41 29.03
C PHE A 23 9.43 -11.95 29.17
N PHE A 24 8.87 -11.30 28.14
CA PHE A 24 8.74 -9.85 28.16
C PHE A 24 7.41 -9.18 27.80
N SER A 25 6.32 -9.81 27.35
CA SER A 25 5.05 -9.03 27.21
C SER A 25 3.86 -9.55 26.37
N GLY A 26 3.85 -10.76 25.83
CA GLY A 26 2.77 -11.23 24.91
C GLY A 26 1.36 -11.31 25.51
N ASP A 27 1.24 -11.71 26.76
CA ASP A 27 -0.05 -12.09 27.36
C ASP A 27 -1.02 -10.90 27.61
N LYS A 28 -0.49 -9.68 27.75
CA LYS A 28 -1.34 -8.51 28.06
C LYS A 28 -2.09 -7.94 26.86
N LEU A 29 -1.49 -8.00 25.68
CA LEU A 29 -2.06 -7.40 24.46
C LEU A 29 -3.20 -8.26 23.92
N GLU A 30 -2.99 -9.57 23.78
CA GLU A 30 -4.00 -10.50 23.29
C GLU A 30 -5.22 -10.57 24.22
N SER A 31 -5.01 -10.48 25.54
CA SER A 31 -6.10 -10.46 26.53
C SER A 31 -6.97 -9.20 26.48
N SER A 32 -6.49 -8.14 25.80
CA SER A 32 -7.22 -6.87 25.64
C SER A 32 -8.17 -6.86 24.43
N LEU A 33 -8.08 -7.87 23.54
CA LEU A 33 -9.02 -8.01 22.43
C LEU A 33 -10.39 -8.51 22.91
N ALA A 34 -11.45 -8.07 22.26
CA ALA A 34 -12.80 -8.49 22.58
C ALA A 34 -13.00 -9.97 22.26
N LYS A 35 -13.44 -10.75 23.25
CA LYS A 35 -13.87 -12.15 23.06
C LYS A 35 -15.34 -12.25 22.70
N ASP A 36 -16.13 -11.36 23.27
CA ASP A 36 -17.56 -11.16 23.03
C ASP A 36 -17.83 -9.68 22.75
N ILE A 37 -18.95 -9.40 22.09
CA ILE A 37 -19.37 -8.05 21.73
C ILE A 37 -20.75 -7.73 22.28
N ASP A 38 -20.99 -6.45 22.55
CA ASP A 38 -22.31 -5.95 22.90
C ASP A 38 -23.27 -6.06 21.70
N PRO A 39 -24.59 -6.12 21.94
CA PRO A 39 -25.56 -6.20 20.84
C PRO A 39 -25.65 -4.92 20.00
N THR A 40 -25.17 -3.78 20.54
CA THR A 40 -25.29 -2.46 19.90
C THR A 40 -24.11 -1.56 20.22
N TYR A 41 -23.66 -0.79 19.23
CA TYR A 41 -22.60 0.21 19.31
C TYR A 41 -23.01 1.54 18.70
N ASP A 42 -22.33 2.62 19.05
CA ASP A 42 -22.55 3.92 18.41
C ASP A 42 -21.90 3.95 17.02
N TYR A 43 -20.70 3.40 16.91
CA TYR A 43 -19.96 3.27 15.64
C TYR A 43 -19.47 1.84 15.44
N ILE A 44 -19.62 1.35 14.20
CA ILE A 44 -19.04 0.07 13.76
C ILE A 44 -18.07 0.37 12.62
N ILE A 45 -16.79 0.06 12.82
CA ILE A 45 -15.73 0.19 11.82
C ILE A 45 -15.47 -1.20 11.24
N VAL A 46 -15.59 -1.34 9.93
CA VAL A 46 -15.33 -2.58 9.20
C VAL A 46 -13.97 -2.53 8.56
N GLY A 47 -13.02 -3.30 9.09
CA GLY A 47 -11.62 -3.33 8.70
C GLY A 47 -10.73 -2.47 9.61
N ALA A 48 -9.70 -3.09 10.18
CA ALA A 48 -8.68 -2.47 11.03
C ALA A 48 -7.41 -2.12 10.24
N GLY A 49 -7.54 -1.75 8.96
CA GLY A 49 -6.44 -1.31 8.12
C GLY A 49 -5.96 0.11 8.44
N SER A 50 -5.23 0.74 7.51
CA SER A 50 -4.59 2.05 7.72
C SER A 50 -5.58 3.13 8.17
N ALA A 51 -6.71 3.30 7.50
CA ALA A 51 -7.72 4.29 7.89
C ALA A 51 -8.57 3.83 9.09
N GLY A 52 -8.96 2.54 9.12
CA GLY A 52 -9.81 2.01 10.20
C GLY A 52 -9.13 2.05 11.57
N SER A 53 -7.83 1.81 11.66
CA SER A 53 -7.05 1.93 12.90
C SER A 53 -7.01 3.37 13.41
N VAL A 54 -6.90 4.35 12.51
CA VAL A 54 -6.96 5.78 12.86
C VAL A 54 -8.36 6.12 13.39
N LEU A 55 -9.40 5.74 12.68
CA LEU A 55 -10.79 5.95 13.11
C LEU A 55 -11.06 5.34 14.48
N ALA A 56 -10.66 4.08 14.71
CA ALA A 56 -10.80 3.41 15.99
C ALA A 56 -10.15 4.21 17.13
N ASN A 57 -8.94 4.71 16.89
CA ASN A 57 -8.25 5.56 17.85
C ASN A 57 -9.00 6.86 18.10
N ARG A 58 -9.39 7.58 17.06
CA ARG A 58 -9.95 8.94 17.20
C ARG A 58 -11.38 8.92 17.75
N LEU A 59 -12.25 8.02 17.27
CA LEU A 59 -13.65 7.96 17.73
C LEU A 59 -13.77 7.47 19.18
N SER A 60 -12.84 6.63 19.65
CA SER A 60 -12.87 6.12 21.03
C SER A 60 -12.25 7.06 22.07
N ILE A 61 -11.77 8.25 21.69
CA ILE A 61 -11.30 9.27 22.65
C ILE A 61 -12.44 9.71 23.57
N ASP A 62 -13.62 9.90 23.01
CA ASP A 62 -14.83 10.17 23.79
C ASP A 62 -15.32 8.86 24.43
N SER A 63 -15.15 8.75 25.76
CA SER A 63 -15.53 7.56 26.52
C SER A 63 -17.04 7.30 26.58
N SER A 64 -17.87 8.27 26.20
CA SER A 64 -19.32 8.11 26.10
C SER A 64 -19.77 7.35 24.85
N LEU A 65 -18.89 7.22 23.83
CA LEU A 65 -19.14 6.55 22.58
C LEU A 65 -18.66 5.09 22.61
N LYS A 66 -19.51 4.15 22.31
CA LYS A 66 -19.11 2.74 22.14
C LYS A 66 -18.69 2.47 20.69
N VAL A 67 -17.46 2.05 20.48
CA VAL A 67 -16.87 1.79 19.16
C VAL A 67 -16.52 0.31 19.00
N LEU A 68 -17.01 -0.32 17.94
CA LEU A 68 -16.65 -1.68 17.54
C LEU A 68 -15.79 -1.64 16.28
N VAL A 69 -14.71 -2.42 16.27
CA VAL A 69 -13.93 -2.71 15.07
C VAL A 69 -14.06 -4.21 14.76
N LEU A 70 -14.39 -4.51 13.51
CA LEU A 70 -14.45 -5.88 12.99
C LEU A 70 -13.33 -6.08 11.98
N GLU A 71 -12.36 -6.95 12.28
CA GLU A 71 -11.23 -7.29 11.40
C GLU A 71 -11.34 -8.76 10.96
N ALA A 72 -11.26 -8.98 9.65
CA ALA A 72 -11.34 -10.32 9.07
C ALA A 72 -10.12 -11.20 9.39
N GLY A 73 -8.95 -10.57 9.55
CA GLY A 73 -7.71 -11.24 9.88
C GLY A 73 -7.49 -11.46 11.37
N SER A 74 -6.36 -12.06 11.70
CA SER A 74 -5.87 -12.26 13.07
C SER A 74 -5.25 -10.98 13.65
N ASP A 75 -4.80 -11.07 14.89
CA ASP A 75 -3.92 -10.08 15.48
C ASP A 75 -2.46 -10.27 15.03
N ASP A 76 -1.63 -9.28 15.34
CA ASP A 76 -0.19 -9.24 15.00
C ASP A 76 0.70 -9.60 16.21
N GLN A 77 0.16 -10.28 17.23
CA GLN A 77 0.89 -10.65 18.45
C GLN A 77 1.29 -12.14 18.48
N GLN A 78 0.84 -12.92 17.50
CA GLN A 78 1.21 -14.33 17.38
C GLN A 78 2.72 -14.49 17.11
N PRO A 79 3.36 -15.58 17.54
CA PRO A 79 4.78 -15.82 17.26
C PRO A 79 5.13 -15.77 15.75
N SER A 80 4.24 -16.29 14.89
CA SER A 80 4.39 -16.25 13.43
C SER A 80 4.37 -14.81 12.87
N SER A 81 3.81 -13.85 13.59
CA SER A 81 3.71 -12.44 13.16
C SER A 81 5.03 -11.65 13.25
N THR A 82 6.11 -12.27 13.75
CA THR A 82 7.43 -11.61 13.82
C THR A 82 7.89 -11.10 12.45
N VAL A 83 7.56 -11.82 11.37
CA VAL A 83 7.82 -11.40 9.99
C VAL A 83 7.22 -10.03 9.67
N LEU A 84 6.13 -9.65 10.32
CA LEU A 84 5.46 -8.36 10.12
C LEU A 84 6.23 -7.19 10.78
N LYS A 85 7.02 -7.47 11.83
CA LYS A 85 7.74 -6.44 12.62
C LYS A 85 9.07 -6.04 12.00
N VAL A 86 9.72 -6.97 11.28
CA VAL A 86 11.04 -6.76 10.66
C VAL A 86 10.90 -6.12 9.29
N PRO A 87 11.36 -4.87 9.06
CA PRO A 87 11.12 -4.15 7.81
C PRO A 87 11.59 -4.87 6.55
N MET A 88 12.76 -5.52 6.58
CA MET A 88 13.31 -6.27 5.44
C MET A 88 12.48 -7.51 5.09
N MET A 89 11.71 -8.07 6.03
CA MET A 89 10.96 -9.32 5.83
C MET A 89 9.58 -9.12 5.20
N CYS A 90 9.21 -7.90 4.80
CA CYS A 90 7.90 -7.62 4.19
C CYS A 90 7.56 -8.52 2.97
N PRO A 91 8.49 -8.96 2.09
CA PRO A 91 8.15 -9.88 1.02
C PRO A 91 7.65 -11.24 1.52
N LEU A 92 8.13 -11.70 2.69
CA LEU A 92 7.71 -12.99 3.28
C LEU A 92 6.30 -12.95 3.88
N ALA A 93 5.77 -11.75 4.17
CA ALA A 93 4.40 -11.58 4.61
C ALA A 93 3.38 -11.75 3.48
N GLN A 94 3.80 -11.55 2.22
CA GLN A 94 2.98 -11.79 1.05
C GLN A 94 2.76 -13.30 0.86
N ARG A 95 1.56 -13.71 0.44
CA ARG A 95 1.11 -15.10 0.30
C ARG A 95 1.12 -15.92 1.60
N SER A 96 1.34 -15.27 2.74
CA SER A 96 1.17 -15.89 4.06
C SER A 96 -0.30 -15.85 4.52
N GLU A 97 -0.58 -16.35 5.72
CA GLU A 97 -1.88 -16.22 6.40
C GLU A 97 -2.32 -14.77 6.65
N TYR A 98 -1.35 -13.82 6.64
CA TYR A 98 -1.56 -12.38 6.80
C TYR A 98 -1.91 -11.64 5.51
N ASP A 99 -2.08 -12.37 4.41
CA ASP A 99 -2.39 -11.83 3.09
C ASP A 99 -3.72 -12.40 2.57
N TRP A 100 -4.60 -11.55 2.02
CA TRP A 100 -5.80 -11.97 1.32
C TRP A 100 -5.50 -12.79 0.06
N GLN A 101 -4.31 -12.69 -0.50
CA GLN A 101 -3.84 -13.39 -1.69
C GLN A 101 -4.74 -13.16 -2.91
N TYR A 102 -5.24 -11.93 -3.08
CA TYR A 102 -5.98 -11.56 -4.27
C TYR A 102 -5.13 -11.67 -5.54
N SER A 103 -5.81 -11.87 -6.67
CA SER A 103 -5.21 -11.88 -7.99
C SER A 103 -6.18 -11.27 -9.00
N SER A 104 -5.64 -10.57 -10.00
CA SER A 104 -6.47 -10.06 -11.09
C SER A 104 -7.02 -11.18 -11.96
N VAL A 105 -8.01 -10.87 -12.80
CA VAL A 105 -8.30 -11.70 -13.99
C VAL A 105 -7.11 -11.66 -14.95
N PRO A 106 -6.99 -12.58 -15.93
CA PRO A 106 -5.95 -12.52 -16.96
C PRO A 106 -5.96 -11.14 -17.66
N GLN A 107 -4.79 -10.50 -17.73
CA GLN A 107 -4.67 -9.16 -18.30
C GLN A 107 -4.29 -9.23 -19.79
N LYS A 108 -4.96 -8.43 -20.63
CA LYS A 108 -4.79 -8.45 -22.09
C LYS A 108 -3.48 -7.80 -22.54
N ASN A 109 -3.14 -6.65 -21.95
CA ASN A 109 -2.07 -5.77 -22.44
C ASN A 109 -0.76 -5.88 -21.64
N CYS A 110 -0.78 -6.58 -20.49
CA CYS A 110 0.40 -6.79 -19.64
C CYS A 110 0.42 -8.21 -19.07
N CYS A 111 1.36 -8.47 -18.17
CA CYS A 111 1.43 -9.69 -17.35
C CYS A 111 1.59 -11.00 -18.14
N LYS A 112 1.96 -10.95 -19.42
CA LYS A 112 2.10 -12.14 -20.28
C LYS A 112 3.18 -13.11 -19.79
N GLY A 113 4.12 -12.60 -19.00
CA GLY A 113 5.18 -13.38 -18.35
C GLY A 113 4.80 -13.96 -16.99
N LEU A 114 3.61 -13.66 -16.47
CA LEU A 114 3.14 -14.12 -15.17
C LEU A 114 2.24 -15.36 -15.29
N LYS A 115 2.15 -16.17 -14.23
CA LYS A 115 1.28 -17.36 -14.16
C LYS A 115 -0.17 -17.00 -14.48
N GLY A 116 -0.69 -17.59 -15.55
CA GLY A 116 -2.05 -17.33 -16.02
C GLY A 116 -2.32 -15.88 -16.45
N GLN A 117 -1.28 -15.10 -16.73
CA GLN A 117 -1.36 -13.67 -17.08
C GLN A 117 -2.06 -12.83 -16.00
N ARG A 118 -1.96 -13.24 -14.74
CA ARG A 118 -2.63 -12.61 -13.59
C ARG A 118 -1.64 -11.85 -12.73
N MET A 119 -2.01 -10.63 -12.36
CA MET A 119 -1.25 -9.80 -11.42
C MET A 119 -1.57 -10.22 -9.98
N PRO A 120 -0.57 -10.61 -9.16
CA PRO A 120 -0.75 -10.75 -7.72
C PRO A 120 -1.13 -9.40 -7.09
N MET A 121 -2.10 -9.42 -6.18
CA MET A 121 -2.57 -8.21 -5.50
C MET A 121 -2.64 -8.43 -3.97
N PRO A 122 -1.49 -8.56 -3.29
CA PRO A 122 -1.46 -8.80 -1.85
C PRO A 122 -2.10 -7.66 -1.07
N ARG A 123 -2.96 -8.00 -0.10
CA ARG A 123 -3.61 -7.08 0.84
C ARG A 123 -3.57 -7.68 2.23
N GLY A 124 -3.21 -6.87 3.24
CA GLY A 124 -3.12 -7.36 4.61
C GLY A 124 -4.45 -7.85 5.17
N LYS A 125 -4.43 -9.05 5.77
CA LYS A 125 -5.52 -9.71 6.48
C LYS A 125 -5.11 -9.91 7.94
N VAL A 126 -4.99 -8.82 8.64
CA VAL A 126 -4.43 -8.75 10.01
C VAL A 126 -4.73 -7.38 10.59
N LEU A 127 -4.74 -7.20 11.92
CA LEU A 127 -4.80 -5.88 12.55
C LEU A 127 -3.71 -4.96 11.99
N GLY A 128 -4.09 -3.76 11.54
CA GLY A 128 -3.23 -2.84 10.78
C GLY A 128 -3.34 -3.01 9.27
N GLY A 129 -3.99 -4.08 8.78
CA GLY A 129 -4.22 -4.34 7.37
C GLY A 129 -2.95 -4.29 6.54
N SER A 130 -3.01 -3.67 5.36
CA SER A 130 -1.87 -3.60 4.44
C SER A 130 -0.67 -2.80 4.97
N SER A 131 -0.82 -2.00 6.04
CA SER A 131 0.33 -1.37 6.71
C SER A 131 1.27 -2.36 7.40
N GLN A 132 0.80 -3.61 7.64
CA GLN A 132 1.61 -4.70 8.21
C GLN A 132 2.46 -5.44 7.18
N ILE A 133 2.04 -5.45 5.91
CA ILE A 133 2.71 -6.24 4.86
C ILE A 133 3.32 -5.39 3.75
N ASN A 134 3.19 -4.06 3.81
CA ASN A 134 3.76 -3.13 2.84
C ASN A 134 5.29 -2.97 3.03
N TYR A 135 5.92 -2.31 2.09
CA TYR A 135 7.36 -2.02 2.11
C TYR A 135 7.73 -0.76 2.93
N ASN A 136 6.90 -0.33 3.86
CA ASN A 136 7.11 0.79 4.79
C ASN A 136 7.31 2.18 4.16
N VAL A 137 7.40 2.32 2.86
CA VAL A 137 7.69 3.58 2.18
C VAL A 137 6.62 4.64 2.54
N TYR A 138 7.07 5.81 3.02
CA TYR A 138 6.22 6.92 3.44
C TYR A 138 6.24 8.04 2.40
N VAL A 139 5.17 8.17 1.64
CA VAL A 139 4.98 9.21 0.61
C VAL A 139 3.59 9.80 0.77
N ARG A 140 3.49 11.13 0.77
CA ARG A 140 2.20 11.83 0.88
C ARG A 140 1.50 11.98 -0.47
N GLY A 141 2.23 11.91 -1.58
CA GLY A 141 1.78 12.28 -2.90
C GLY A 141 2.17 13.72 -3.26
N HIS A 142 1.87 14.13 -4.48
CA HIS A 142 2.13 15.48 -4.96
C HIS A 142 0.97 16.42 -4.58
N ARG A 143 1.26 17.69 -4.26
CA ARG A 143 0.21 18.68 -3.91
C ARG A 143 -0.90 18.76 -4.94
N LYS A 144 -0.53 18.66 -6.21
CA LYS A 144 -1.48 18.73 -7.31
C LYS A 144 -2.50 17.59 -7.32
N ASP A 145 -2.18 16.42 -6.76
CA ASP A 145 -3.14 15.31 -6.64
C ASP A 145 -4.39 15.75 -5.86
N TYR A 146 -4.19 16.38 -4.72
CA TYR A 146 -5.26 16.87 -3.84
C TYR A 146 -5.95 18.12 -4.36
N ASP A 147 -5.19 19.04 -4.97
CA ASP A 147 -5.77 20.23 -5.61
C ASP A 147 -6.66 19.83 -6.80
N ASP A 148 -6.30 18.77 -7.52
CA ASP A 148 -7.14 18.24 -8.60
C ASP A 148 -8.40 17.54 -8.04
N TRP A 149 -8.33 16.87 -6.87
CA TRP A 149 -9.52 16.36 -6.18
C TRP A 149 -10.48 17.51 -5.83
N SER A 150 -9.96 18.58 -5.25
CA SER A 150 -10.77 19.76 -4.91
C SER A 150 -11.42 20.39 -6.15
N LYS A 151 -10.65 20.57 -7.24
CA LYS A 151 -11.17 21.07 -8.52
C LYS A 151 -12.24 20.17 -9.15
N ALA A 152 -12.15 18.86 -8.92
CA ALA A 152 -13.17 17.90 -9.34
C ALA A 152 -14.45 17.95 -8.49
N GLY A 153 -14.51 18.86 -7.49
CA GLY A 153 -15.67 19.11 -6.65
C GLY A 153 -15.65 18.34 -5.32
N CYS A 154 -14.48 17.91 -4.89
CA CYS A 154 -14.26 17.37 -3.55
C CYS A 154 -13.86 18.53 -2.61
N ASP A 155 -14.82 19.36 -2.22
CA ASP A 155 -14.59 20.52 -1.37
C ASP A 155 -13.99 20.09 -0.02
N GLY A 156 -12.96 20.81 0.42
CA GLY A 156 -12.23 20.49 1.63
C GLY A 156 -11.07 19.49 1.45
N TRP A 157 -10.75 19.10 0.21
CA TRP A 157 -9.70 18.09 -0.08
C TRP A 157 -8.51 18.65 -0.86
N SER A 158 -8.31 19.97 -0.94
CA SER A 158 -7.09 20.57 -1.48
C SER A 158 -5.87 20.24 -0.62
N TYR A 159 -4.66 20.36 -1.18
CA TYR A 159 -3.43 20.06 -0.45
C TYR A 159 -3.30 20.85 0.85
N SER A 160 -3.60 22.16 0.82
CA SER A 160 -3.53 23.00 2.02
C SER A 160 -4.51 22.56 3.14
N GLU A 161 -5.63 21.91 2.77
CA GLU A 161 -6.63 21.42 3.72
C GLU A 161 -6.34 20.00 4.23
N VAL A 162 -5.57 19.19 3.50
CA VAL A 162 -5.22 17.84 3.94
C VAL A 162 -3.84 17.76 4.61
N LEU A 163 -2.92 18.67 4.31
CA LEU A 163 -1.58 18.70 4.90
C LEU A 163 -1.59 18.69 6.44
N PRO A 164 -2.47 19.46 7.14
CA PRO A 164 -2.53 19.40 8.59
C PRO A 164 -2.84 18.01 9.17
N TYR A 165 -3.55 17.16 8.42
CA TYR A 165 -3.87 15.79 8.84
C TYR A 165 -2.70 14.82 8.66
N PHE A 166 -1.85 15.04 7.65
CA PHE A 166 -0.56 14.34 7.55
C PHE A 166 0.34 14.69 8.73
N ILE A 167 0.47 15.99 9.04
CA ILE A 167 1.26 16.49 10.18
C ILE A 167 0.72 15.95 11.51
N LYS A 168 -0.61 15.90 11.70
CA LYS A 168 -1.28 15.40 12.91
C LYS A 168 -0.92 13.95 13.24
N SER A 169 -0.77 13.10 12.22
CA SER A 169 -0.47 11.68 12.41
C SER A 169 1.01 11.38 12.57
N GLU A 170 1.90 12.25 12.10
CA GLU A 170 3.32 11.99 11.94
C GLU A 170 4.16 12.27 13.18
N ASN A 171 5.17 11.44 13.42
CA ASN A 171 6.27 11.64 14.35
C ASN A 171 7.59 11.29 13.63
N ILE A 172 8.11 12.27 12.88
CA ILE A 172 9.29 12.06 12.06
C ILE A 172 10.58 12.27 12.86
N LYS A 173 11.56 11.38 12.69
CA LYS A 173 12.93 11.61 13.17
C LYS A 173 13.61 12.65 12.26
N PRO A 174 14.24 13.69 12.83
CA PRO A 174 14.95 14.70 12.03
C PRO A 174 15.99 14.09 11.11
N PHE A 175 16.10 14.62 9.90
CA PHE A 175 17.11 14.26 8.91
C PHE A 175 17.67 15.51 8.21
N LYS A 176 18.75 15.34 7.45
CA LYS A 176 19.42 16.46 6.76
C LYS A 176 18.52 17.05 5.66
N ASN A 177 18.40 18.38 5.63
CA ASN A 177 17.58 19.15 4.69
C ASN A 177 16.05 18.88 4.81
N MET A 178 15.58 18.43 5.97
CA MET A 178 14.15 18.31 6.26
C MET A 178 13.49 19.69 6.31
N GLU A 179 12.37 19.85 5.60
CA GLU A 179 11.55 21.06 5.64
C GLU A 179 10.57 20.97 6.81
N THR A 180 11.01 21.43 7.99
CA THR A 180 10.36 21.15 9.30
C THR A 180 8.92 21.62 9.39
N GLU A 181 8.52 22.64 8.63
CA GLU A 181 7.17 23.18 8.58
C GLU A 181 6.15 22.22 7.95
N TYR A 182 6.64 21.29 7.14
CA TYR A 182 5.81 20.24 6.52
C TYR A 182 5.63 19.02 7.43
N HIS A 183 6.33 18.93 8.57
CA HIS A 183 6.42 17.68 9.34
C HIS A 183 5.87 17.74 10.75
N GLY A 184 5.25 16.62 11.19
CA GLY A 184 4.81 16.38 12.56
C GLY A 184 5.90 15.72 13.41
N LYS A 185 5.95 16.09 14.70
CA LYS A 185 6.92 15.58 15.68
C LYS A 185 6.27 14.88 16.88
N THR A 186 4.95 14.89 16.97
CA THR A 186 4.20 14.43 18.15
C THR A 186 3.06 13.48 17.82
N GLY A 187 2.85 13.18 16.55
CA GLY A 187 1.86 12.20 16.12
C GLY A 187 2.24 10.77 16.51
N PRO A 188 1.33 9.82 16.42
CA PRO A 188 1.60 8.44 16.82
C PRO A 188 2.40 7.63 15.79
N LEU A 189 2.43 8.05 14.51
CA LEU A 189 3.09 7.31 13.44
C LEU A 189 4.58 7.66 13.37
N GLY A 190 5.43 6.75 13.82
CA GLY A 190 6.88 6.91 13.70
C GLY A 190 7.33 6.82 12.24
N VAL A 191 8.07 7.84 11.79
CA VAL A 191 8.68 7.92 10.46
C VAL A 191 10.17 8.21 10.61
N SER A 192 11.01 7.57 9.80
CA SER A 192 12.45 7.82 9.77
C SER A 192 12.99 7.73 8.34
N GLU A 193 14.07 8.46 8.06
CA GLU A 193 14.81 8.30 6.82
C GLU A 193 15.61 6.99 6.85
N SER A 194 15.59 6.23 5.76
CA SER A 194 16.36 4.99 5.61
C SER A 194 17.75 5.29 5.03
N GLN A 195 18.80 5.12 5.83
CA GLN A 195 20.19 5.27 5.44
C GLN A 195 21.03 4.17 6.08
N ILE A 196 20.97 2.97 5.52
CA ILE A 196 21.68 1.79 6.04
C ILE A 196 22.98 1.56 5.28
N THR A 197 23.00 2.00 4.01
CA THR A 197 24.16 1.92 3.12
C THR A 197 24.43 3.28 2.46
N ASP A 198 25.48 3.37 1.63
CA ASP A 198 25.79 4.56 0.81
C ASP A 198 24.94 4.65 -0.46
N PHE A 199 23.99 3.72 -0.66
CA PHE A 199 23.18 3.65 -1.86
C PHE A 199 22.30 4.90 -2.11
N PRO A 200 21.69 5.54 -1.10
CA PRO A 200 20.99 6.80 -1.32
C PRO A 200 21.90 7.90 -1.86
N SER A 201 23.12 8.03 -1.32
CA SER A 201 24.09 9.01 -1.81
C SER A 201 24.49 8.76 -3.26
N PHE A 202 24.72 7.50 -3.63
CA PHE A 202 25.00 7.09 -5.01
C PHE A 202 23.85 7.49 -5.97
N MET A 203 22.59 7.23 -5.62
CA MET A 203 21.44 7.59 -6.44
C MET A 203 21.24 9.10 -6.55
N ILE A 204 21.44 9.84 -5.45
CA ILE A 204 21.33 11.31 -5.40
C ILE A 204 22.39 11.95 -6.29
N GLU A 205 23.65 11.52 -6.23
CA GLU A 205 24.73 12.06 -7.09
C GLU A 205 24.46 11.80 -8.58
N ALA A 206 23.98 10.60 -8.93
CA ALA A 206 23.58 10.31 -10.30
C ALA A 206 22.40 11.20 -10.77
N GLY A 207 21.44 11.47 -9.88
CA GLY A 207 20.33 12.38 -10.15
C GLY A 207 20.79 13.83 -10.38
N LYS A 208 21.74 14.32 -9.58
CA LYS A 208 22.32 15.66 -9.74
C LYS A 208 23.04 15.83 -11.09
N GLU A 209 23.75 14.81 -11.57
CA GLU A 209 24.36 14.84 -12.90
C GLU A 209 23.32 15.01 -14.03
N LEU A 210 22.10 14.58 -13.80
CA LEU A 210 20.97 14.76 -14.73
C LEU A 210 20.15 16.03 -14.47
N GLY A 211 20.59 16.90 -13.52
CA GLY A 211 19.93 18.17 -13.21
C GLY A 211 18.75 18.05 -12.23
N TYR A 212 18.60 16.94 -11.52
CA TYR A 212 17.55 16.77 -10.50
C TYR A 212 18.00 17.30 -9.13
N GLY A 213 17.04 17.87 -8.40
CA GLY A 213 17.22 18.28 -7.01
C GLY A 213 17.26 17.10 -6.04
N THR A 214 17.51 17.43 -4.77
CA THR A 214 17.42 16.53 -3.62
C THR A 214 16.94 17.32 -2.40
N GLY A 215 16.51 16.65 -1.34
CA GLY A 215 16.04 17.29 -0.11
C GLY A 215 14.94 16.47 0.54
N ASP A 216 13.73 17.00 0.56
CA ASP A 216 12.57 16.43 1.22
C ASP A 216 11.39 16.29 0.26
N TYR A 217 11.11 15.07 -0.22
CA TYR A 217 10.02 14.82 -1.18
C TYR A 217 8.62 14.88 -0.55
N ASN A 218 8.51 14.94 0.76
CA ASN A 218 7.25 15.21 1.48
C ASN A 218 7.13 16.68 1.92
N GLY A 219 8.13 17.51 1.55
CA GLY A 219 8.17 18.94 1.71
C GLY A 219 7.51 19.69 0.54
N ARG A 220 8.15 20.80 0.14
CA ARG A 220 7.67 21.70 -0.93
C ARG A 220 7.75 21.06 -2.31
N GLU A 221 8.86 20.36 -2.60
CA GLU A 221 9.20 19.87 -3.95
C GLU A 221 9.36 18.35 -3.94
N GLN A 222 8.48 17.66 -4.65
CA GLN A 222 8.55 16.21 -4.76
C GLN A 222 9.54 15.73 -5.85
N LYS A 223 9.79 16.54 -6.89
CA LYS A 223 10.63 16.16 -8.02
C LYS A 223 12.11 16.13 -7.64
N GLY A 224 12.77 14.97 -7.79
CA GLY A 224 14.19 14.83 -7.43
C GLY A 224 14.58 13.40 -7.08
N PHE A 225 15.78 13.27 -6.49
CA PHE A 225 16.33 12.02 -5.96
C PHE A 225 16.61 12.16 -4.46
N PHE A 226 16.19 11.19 -3.67
CA PHE A 226 16.11 11.31 -2.21
C PHE A 226 16.47 10.01 -1.52
N ALA A 227 16.89 10.08 -0.25
CA ALA A 227 16.82 8.95 0.65
C ALA A 227 15.37 8.65 1.00
N ALA A 228 15.01 7.39 1.15
CA ALA A 228 13.63 6.98 1.40
C ALA A 228 13.21 7.29 2.83
N GLN A 229 12.06 7.93 3.02
CA GLN A 229 11.37 8.02 4.31
C GLN A 229 10.48 6.78 4.50
N ALA A 230 10.47 6.22 5.68
CA ALA A 230 9.76 4.97 5.96
C ALA A 230 9.02 5.00 7.29
N THR A 231 7.87 4.29 7.34
CA THR A 231 7.13 4.06 8.59
C THR A 231 7.86 3.02 9.46
N ILE A 232 9.02 3.45 9.98
CA ILE A 232 9.90 2.67 10.84
C ILE A 232 10.21 3.48 12.09
N GLN A 233 10.05 2.84 13.25
CA GLN A 233 10.37 3.41 14.55
C GLN A 233 11.23 2.42 15.33
N ASP A 234 12.39 2.90 15.78
CA ASP A 234 13.33 2.10 16.58
C ASP A 234 13.70 0.76 15.93
N GLY A 235 13.94 0.81 14.61
CA GLY A 235 14.33 -0.33 13.79
C GLY A 235 13.22 -1.32 13.46
N GLU A 236 11.99 -1.07 13.89
CA GLU A 236 10.83 -1.91 13.62
C GLU A 236 9.79 -1.19 12.77
N ARG A 237 9.00 -1.97 12.01
CA ARG A 237 7.80 -1.47 11.33
C ARG A 237 6.92 -0.70 12.31
N CYS A 238 6.53 0.52 11.96
CA CYS A 238 5.49 1.28 12.62
C CYS A 238 4.19 1.19 11.81
N SER A 239 3.50 0.06 11.95
CA SER A 239 2.18 -0.14 11.32
C SER A 239 1.12 0.72 11.98
N THR A 240 -0.05 0.85 11.37
CA THR A 240 -1.18 1.57 11.98
C THR A 240 -1.77 0.84 13.18
N ALA A 241 -1.62 -0.48 13.27
CA ALA A 241 -1.93 -1.19 14.52
C ALA A 241 -1.01 -0.75 15.66
N LYS A 242 0.32 -0.71 15.43
CA LYS A 242 1.31 -0.26 16.43
C LYS A 242 1.11 1.20 16.80
N ALA A 243 0.90 2.07 15.82
CA ALA A 243 0.81 3.50 16.03
C ALA A 243 -0.51 3.96 16.67
N PHE A 244 -1.63 3.41 16.23
CA PHE A 244 -2.96 3.94 16.61
C PHE A 244 -3.80 2.95 17.41
N LEU A 245 -3.84 1.66 16.97
CA LEU A 245 -4.86 0.73 17.46
C LEU A 245 -4.50 0.16 18.84
N TRP A 246 -3.31 -0.42 18.99
CA TRP A 246 -2.89 -1.02 20.25
C TRP A 246 -2.88 -0.05 21.43
N PRO A 247 -2.37 1.20 21.30
CA PRO A 247 -2.46 2.17 22.41
C PRO A 247 -3.90 2.45 22.83
N ALA A 248 -4.84 2.48 21.89
CA ALA A 248 -6.26 2.70 22.18
C ALA A 248 -6.92 1.47 22.84
N ILE A 249 -6.66 0.26 22.35
CA ILE A 249 -7.19 -1.00 22.92
C ILE A 249 -6.79 -1.16 24.39
N ILE A 250 -5.51 -0.88 24.71
CA ILE A 250 -4.99 -1.06 26.08
C ILE A 250 -5.56 -0.03 27.04
N SER A 251 -5.78 1.20 26.58
CA SER A 251 -6.14 2.33 27.45
C SER A 251 -7.64 2.63 27.54
N ARG A 252 -8.48 2.07 26.65
CA ARG A 252 -9.87 2.49 26.49
C ARG A 252 -10.85 1.32 26.54
N LYS A 253 -11.76 1.36 27.51
CA LYS A 253 -12.79 0.32 27.71
C LYS A 253 -13.97 0.40 26.73
N ASN A 254 -14.16 1.55 26.08
CA ASN A 254 -15.24 1.82 25.13
C ASN A 254 -14.89 1.43 23.68
N LEU A 255 -13.67 0.93 23.44
CA LEU A 255 -13.20 0.40 22.16
C LEU A 255 -13.15 -1.12 22.23
N HIS A 256 -13.99 -1.80 21.47
CA HIS A 256 -13.97 -3.25 21.28
C HIS A 256 -13.41 -3.59 19.90
N VAL A 257 -12.42 -4.46 19.84
CA VAL A 257 -11.82 -4.94 18.59
C VAL A 257 -11.95 -6.45 18.53
N LEU A 258 -12.68 -6.92 17.52
CA LEU A 258 -12.92 -8.35 17.27
C LEU A 258 -12.18 -8.78 16.01
N THR A 259 -11.22 -9.68 16.16
CA THR A 259 -10.46 -10.30 15.08
C THR A 259 -11.16 -11.55 14.54
N ASN A 260 -10.72 -12.05 13.39
CA ASN A 260 -11.33 -13.19 12.71
C ASN A 260 -12.87 -13.00 12.50
N ALA A 261 -13.28 -11.75 12.29
CA ALA A 261 -14.64 -11.30 12.11
C ALA A 261 -14.85 -10.81 10.66
N HIS A 262 -15.19 -11.74 9.76
CA HIS A 262 -15.36 -11.45 8.34
C HIS A 262 -16.74 -10.87 8.05
N VAL A 263 -16.83 -9.57 7.78
CA VAL A 263 -18.09 -8.91 7.49
C VAL A 263 -18.62 -9.35 6.13
N LYS A 264 -19.87 -9.85 6.14
CA LYS A 264 -20.60 -10.30 4.97
C LYS A 264 -21.27 -9.14 4.25
N LYS A 265 -22.03 -8.34 4.99
CA LYS A 265 -22.80 -7.20 4.45
C LYS A 265 -23.22 -6.21 5.52
N VAL A 266 -23.58 -5.01 5.10
CA VAL A 266 -24.32 -4.02 5.89
C VAL A 266 -25.83 -4.33 5.82
N VAL A 267 -26.50 -4.28 6.96
CA VAL A 267 -27.97 -4.42 7.03
C VAL A 267 -28.60 -3.05 6.83
N ILE A 268 -29.41 -2.92 5.78
CA ILE A 268 -30.05 -1.66 5.41
C ILE A 268 -31.57 -1.81 5.53
N LYS A 269 -32.19 -0.89 6.26
CA LYS A 269 -33.66 -0.79 6.38
C LYS A 269 -34.08 0.64 6.04
N ASN A 270 -35.02 0.80 5.11
CA ASN A 270 -35.53 2.11 4.68
C ASN A 270 -34.40 3.11 4.33
N LYS A 271 -33.42 2.67 3.54
CA LYS A 271 -32.20 3.45 3.17
C LYS A 271 -31.35 3.93 4.35
N LYS A 272 -31.47 3.29 5.51
CA LYS A 272 -30.62 3.52 6.69
C LYS A 272 -29.83 2.26 7.03
N ALA A 273 -28.52 2.41 7.24
CA ALA A 273 -27.68 1.36 7.79
C ALA A 273 -28.00 1.17 9.27
N VAL A 274 -28.36 -0.07 9.67
CA VAL A 274 -28.82 -0.38 11.03
C VAL A 274 -27.97 -1.42 11.74
N GLY A 275 -27.02 -2.06 11.05
CA GLY A 275 -26.11 -3.06 11.61
C GLY A 275 -25.31 -3.76 10.53
N VAL A 276 -24.52 -4.75 10.92
CA VAL A 276 -23.73 -5.60 10.03
C VAL A 276 -23.96 -7.08 10.34
N GLU A 277 -23.89 -7.92 9.30
CA GLU A 277 -23.77 -9.37 9.41
C GLU A 277 -22.33 -9.78 9.14
N PHE A 278 -21.77 -10.66 9.95
CA PHE A 278 -20.40 -11.11 9.84
C PHE A 278 -20.22 -12.56 10.30
N TYR A 279 -19.23 -13.25 9.75
CA TYR A 279 -18.83 -14.57 10.22
C TYR A 279 -17.76 -14.43 11.30
N HIS A 280 -17.93 -15.16 12.40
CA HIS A 280 -16.93 -15.29 13.45
C HIS A 280 -16.91 -16.73 13.95
N LYS A 281 -15.75 -17.38 13.92
CA LYS A 281 -15.59 -18.80 14.27
C LYS A 281 -16.59 -19.70 13.55
N GLY A 282 -16.78 -19.48 12.25
CA GLY A 282 -17.70 -20.27 11.40
C GLY A 282 -19.19 -19.97 11.58
N THR A 283 -19.56 -19.09 12.51
CA THR A 283 -20.96 -18.76 12.80
C THR A 283 -21.30 -17.37 12.26
N LEU A 284 -22.45 -17.25 11.61
CA LEU A 284 -23.01 -15.96 11.18
C LEU A 284 -23.59 -15.23 12.40
N LYS A 285 -23.09 -14.04 12.68
CA LYS A 285 -23.52 -13.15 13.76
C LYS A 285 -24.01 -11.82 13.19
N SER A 286 -24.72 -11.04 14.00
CA SER A 286 -25.12 -9.68 13.68
C SER A 286 -24.93 -8.75 14.87
N VAL A 287 -24.69 -7.47 14.57
CA VAL A 287 -24.55 -6.40 15.57
C VAL A 287 -25.22 -5.13 15.04
N SER A 288 -25.92 -4.42 15.91
CA SER A 288 -26.67 -3.20 15.56
C SER A 288 -25.85 -1.94 15.79
N VAL A 289 -26.20 -0.86 15.08
CA VAL A 289 -25.54 0.45 15.20
C VAL A 289 -26.57 1.54 15.56
N ASN A 290 -26.18 2.46 16.45
CA ASN A 290 -26.98 3.62 16.80
C ASN A 290 -26.75 4.81 15.87
N LYS A 291 -25.48 5.08 15.50
CA LYS A 291 -25.08 6.26 14.71
C LYS A 291 -24.66 5.87 13.29
N GLU A 292 -23.43 5.39 13.09
CA GLU A 292 -22.91 5.14 11.74
C GLU A 292 -22.09 3.84 11.65
N ILE A 293 -22.13 3.23 10.45
CA ILE A 293 -21.22 2.18 10.01
C ILE A 293 -20.19 2.81 9.07
N ILE A 294 -18.90 2.52 9.30
CA ILE A 294 -17.80 3.02 8.50
C ILE A 294 -17.09 1.84 7.85
N LEU A 295 -17.18 1.71 6.51
CA LEU A 295 -16.42 0.72 5.78
C LEU A 295 -15.00 1.23 5.56
N SER A 296 -14.02 0.50 6.07
CA SER A 296 -12.57 0.72 5.94
C SER A 296 -11.85 -0.56 5.50
N ALA A 297 -12.55 -1.38 4.69
CA ALA A 297 -12.08 -2.71 4.28
C ALA A 297 -11.13 -2.66 3.06
N GLY A 298 -10.80 -1.45 2.56
CA GLY A 298 -9.90 -1.23 1.45
C GLY A 298 -10.56 -1.33 0.07
N ALA A 299 -9.83 -0.88 -0.96
CA ALA A 299 -10.37 -0.68 -2.30
C ALA A 299 -10.89 -1.95 -3.01
N LEU A 300 -10.58 -3.14 -2.51
CA LEU A 300 -11.07 -4.40 -3.09
C LEU A 300 -12.26 -4.97 -2.31
N SER A 301 -12.27 -4.85 -0.98
CA SER A 301 -13.30 -5.46 -0.12
C SER A 301 -14.45 -4.50 0.19
N SER A 302 -14.22 -3.18 0.32
CA SER A 302 -15.30 -2.21 0.56
C SER A 302 -16.36 -2.23 -0.55
N PRO A 303 -16.00 -2.21 -1.85
CA PRO A 303 -16.98 -2.36 -2.91
C PRO A 303 -17.69 -3.72 -2.90
N GLN A 304 -17.01 -4.82 -2.53
CA GLN A 304 -17.62 -6.14 -2.39
C GLN A 304 -18.72 -6.12 -1.32
N ILE A 305 -18.42 -5.59 -0.13
CA ILE A 305 -19.38 -5.48 0.97
C ILE A 305 -20.59 -4.62 0.58
N LEU A 306 -20.37 -3.48 -0.12
CA LEU A 306 -21.46 -2.63 -0.61
C LEU A 306 -22.36 -3.40 -1.59
N MET A 307 -21.78 -4.07 -2.58
CA MET A 307 -22.56 -4.83 -3.56
C MET A 307 -23.35 -5.97 -2.91
N LEU A 308 -22.77 -6.71 -1.96
CA LEU A 308 -23.46 -7.73 -1.16
C LEU A 308 -24.58 -7.14 -0.28
N SER A 309 -24.54 -5.83 -0.01
CA SER A 309 -25.57 -5.09 0.73
C SER A 309 -26.66 -4.50 -0.17
N GLY A 310 -26.61 -4.75 -1.48
CA GLY A 310 -27.56 -4.22 -2.46
C GLY A 310 -27.23 -2.82 -2.97
N ILE A 311 -26.02 -2.31 -2.70
CA ILE A 311 -25.55 -1.00 -3.18
C ILE A 311 -24.50 -1.25 -4.26
N GLY A 312 -24.81 -0.89 -5.51
CA GLY A 312 -23.89 -1.12 -6.63
C GLY A 312 -24.58 -1.05 -7.98
N PRO A 313 -23.88 -1.36 -9.08
CA PRO A 313 -24.43 -1.30 -10.42
C PRO A 313 -25.65 -2.23 -10.54
N LYS A 314 -26.79 -1.65 -10.82
CA LYS A 314 -28.12 -2.32 -10.81
C LYS A 314 -28.13 -3.63 -11.60
N GLU A 315 -27.63 -3.61 -12.84
CA GLU A 315 -27.69 -4.80 -13.68
C GLU A 315 -26.76 -5.90 -13.14
N HIS A 316 -25.59 -5.54 -12.60
CA HIS A 316 -24.70 -6.51 -11.96
C HIS A 316 -25.32 -7.15 -10.71
N LEU A 317 -25.98 -6.36 -9.85
CA LEU A 317 -26.67 -6.90 -8.67
C LEU A 317 -27.78 -7.88 -9.06
N LYS A 318 -28.55 -7.55 -10.10
CA LYS A 318 -29.61 -8.43 -10.61
C LYS A 318 -29.08 -9.79 -11.11
N THR A 319 -27.91 -9.83 -11.79
CA THR A 319 -27.31 -11.10 -12.24
C THR A 319 -26.97 -12.04 -11.10
N HIS A 320 -26.78 -11.49 -9.88
CA HIS A 320 -26.54 -12.26 -8.66
C HIS A 320 -27.80 -12.45 -7.80
N GLY A 321 -28.98 -12.02 -8.25
CA GLY A 321 -30.24 -12.12 -7.48
C GLY A 321 -30.27 -11.23 -6.23
N ILE A 322 -29.42 -10.18 -6.16
CA ILE A 322 -29.33 -9.26 -5.03
C ILE A 322 -30.36 -8.13 -5.23
N PRO A 323 -31.27 -7.90 -4.28
CA PRO A 323 -32.20 -6.76 -4.32
C PRO A 323 -31.44 -5.43 -4.34
N VAL A 324 -31.78 -4.54 -5.29
CA VAL A 324 -31.14 -3.24 -5.46
C VAL A 324 -31.68 -2.25 -4.43
N VAL A 325 -30.83 -1.80 -3.51
CA VAL A 325 -31.11 -0.76 -2.52
C VAL A 325 -30.74 0.63 -3.08
N ALA A 326 -29.57 0.72 -3.73
CA ALA A 326 -29.13 1.92 -4.43
C ALA A 326 -28.31 1.54 -5.66
N ASP A 327 -28.64 2.18 -6.80
CA ASP A 327 -27.90 2.04 -8.06
C ASP A 327 -26.76 3.07 -8.07
N LEU A 328 -25.54 2.63 -7.78
CA LEU A 328 -24.33 3.44 -7.71
C LEU A 328 -23.18 2.73 -8.43
N PRO A 329 -22.18 3.47 -8.98
CA PRO A 329 -21.06 2.90 -9.74
C PRO A 329 -20.00 2.25 -8.83
N VAL A 330 -20.44 1.44 -7.86
CA VAL A 330 -19.57 0.74 -6.92
C VAL A 330 -18.70 -0.29 -7.65
N GLY A 331 -17.40 -0.24 -7.39
CA GLY A 331 -16.43 -1.11 -8.02
C GLY A 331 -15.98 -0.63 -9.40
N ASP A 332 -16.49 0.48 -9.90
CA ASP A 332 -15.97 1.15 -11.09
C ASP A 332 -14.72 1.98 -10.72
N HIS A 333 -13.98 2.40 -11.75
CA HIS A 333 -12.87 3.34 -11.59
C HIS A 333 -11.68 2.82 -10.78
N LEU A 334 -11.46 1.49 -10.76
CA LEU A 334 -10.27 0.91 -10.14
C LEU A 334 -9.02 1.47 -10.83
N GLN A 335 -8.15 2.14 -10.08
CA GLN A 335 -6.80 2.52 -10.49
C GLN A 335 -5.77 1.81 -9.61
N ASP A 336 -4.61 1.49 -10.19
CA ASP A 336 -3.46 0.96 -9.47
C ASP A 336 -2.18 1.34 -10.19
N HIS A 337 -1.07 1.42 -9.47
CA HIS A 337 0.24 1.70 -10.03
C HIS A 337 0.87 0.43 -10.61
N ILE A 338 1.13 0.44 -11.91
CA ILE A 338 1.89 -0.60 -12.62
C ILE A 338 3.36 -0.21 -12.73
N THR A 339 4.24 -1.21 -12.69
CA THR A 339 5.68 -1.01 -12.69
C THR A 339 6.41 -1.93 -13.67
N PHE A 340 7.65 -1.57 -13.96
CA PHE A 340 8.65 -2.49 -14.48
C PHE A 340 9.97 -2.35 -13.70
N SER A 341 10.77 -3.40 -13.72
CA SER A 341 12.07 -3.44 -13.03
C SER A 341 13.21 -3.39 -14.03
N TYR A 342 14.22 -2.59 -13.70
CA TYR A 342 15.46 -2.49 -14.44
C TYR A 342 16.60 -2.93 -13.54
N TYR A 343 17.39 -3.93 -13.96
CA TYR A 343 18.40 -4.59 -13.14
C TYR A 343 19.78 -4.12 -13.54
N TYR A 344 20.60 -3.76 -12.56
CA TYR A 344 21.98 -3.33 -12.77
C TYR A 344 22.94 -4.23 -12.01
N LYS A 345 23.93 -4.79 -12.69
CA LYS A 345 25.09 -5.41 -12.05
C LYS A 345 26.17 -4.37 -11.79
N THR A 346 26.97 -4.58 -10.75
CA THR A 346 28.10 -3.74 -10.38
C THR A 346 29.35 -4.59 -10.26
N LYS A 347 30.53 -4.01 -10.57
CA LYS A 347 31.80 -4.73 -10.53
C LYS A 347 32.28 -4.95 -9.10
N ASP A 348 32.36 -3.88 -8.31
CA ASP A 348 33.03 -3.89 -7.01
C ASP A 348 32.15 -3.36 -5.86
N LEU A 349 31.01 -2.77 -6.17
CA LEU A 349 30.16 -2.15 -5.18
C LEU A 349 29.16 -3.14 -4.60
N VAL A 350 29.28 -3.43 -3.33
CA VAL A 350 28.30 -4.20 -2.58
C VAL A 350 27.63 -3.29 -1.57
N PHE A 351 26.53 -2.64 -1.96
CA PHE A 351 25.69 -1.92 -1.00
C PHE A 351 25.13 -2.91 0.01
N SER A 352 24.54 -4.00 -0.48
CA SER A 352 24.13 -5.16 0.29
C SER A 352 23.97 -6.37 -0.64
N SER A 353 23.88 -7.56 -0.06
CA SER A 353 23.56 -8.79 -0.78
C SER A 353 22.44 -9.54 -0.09
N PHE A 354 21.70 -10.35 -0.83
CA PHE A 354 20.68 -11.21 -0.28
C PHE A 354 21.26 -12.13 0.83
N ASN A 355 22.45 -12.66 0.63
CA ASN A 355 23.16 -13.47 1.63
C ASN A 355 23.44 -12.70 2.93
N LYS A 356 23.76 -11.40 2.85
CA LYS A 356 23.96 -10.57 4.03
C LYS A 356 22.67 -10.41 4.84
N THR A 357 21.52 -10.27 4.18
CA THR A 357 20.22 -10.19 4.88
C THR A 357 19.86 -11.48 5.63
N GLN A 358 20.39 -12.60 5.19
CA GLN A 358 20.17 -13.94 5.79
C GLN A 358 21.27 -14.36 6.78
N SER A 359 22.30 -13.54 7.00
CA SER A 359 23.41 -13.90 7.87
C SER A 359 23.02 -13.90 9.35
N LEU A 360 23.59 -14.84 10.11
CA LEU A 360 23.41 -14.89 11.57
C LEU A 360 23.90 -13.61 12.26
N TRP A 361 24.92 -12.95 11.69
CA TRP A 361 25.40 -11.66 12.19
C TRP A 361 24.37 -10.55 12.04
N SER A 362 23.77 -10.40 10.88
CA SER A 362 22.70 -9.41 10.65
C SER A 362 21.49 -9.67 11.55
N LEU A 363 21.17 -10.93 11.78
CA LEU A 363 20.13 -11.32 12.70
C LEU A 363 20.48 -10.95 14.14
N ALA A 364 21.68 -11.30 14.62
CA ALA A 364 22.15 -10.96 15.97
C ALA A 364 22.18 -9.45 16.18
N GLN A 365 22.69 -8.68 15.21
CA GLN A 365 22.68 -7.21 15.22
C GLN A 365 21.25 -6.67 15.37
N TYR A 366 20.31 -7.18 14.54
CA TYR A 366 18.93 -6.73 14.61
C TYR A 366 18.27 -7.06 15.96
N LEU A 367 18.46 -8.27 16.47
CA LEU A 367 17.86 -8.70 17.75
C LEU A 367 18.39 -7.92 18.95
N THR A 368 19.68 -7.54 18.94
CA THR A 368 20.32 -6.86 20.07
C THR A 368 20.18 -5.34 20.00
N THR A 369 20.29 -4.73 18.83
CA THR A 369 20.38 -3.28 18.67
C THR A 369 19.27 -2.66 17.83
N LYS A 370 18.44 -3.47 17.15
CA LYS A 370 17.42 -3.02 16.20
C LYS A 370 18.01 -2.13 15.09
N THR A 371 19.21 -2.47 14.62
CA THR A 371 19.93 -1.75 13.55
C THR A 371 20.41 -2.71 12.45
N GLY A 372 21.01 -2.17 11.41
CA GLY A 372 21.58 -2.94 10.31
C GLY A 372 20.61 -3.25 9.18
N VAL A 373 21.04 -4.11 8.26
CA VAL A 373 20.36 -4.35 6.99
C VAL A 373 18.90 -4.83 7.12
N LEU A 374 18.55 -5.47 8.23
CA LEU A 374 17.18 -5.95 8.48
C LEU A 374 16.19 -4.82 8.79
N THR A 375 16.67 -3.60 9.05
CA THR A 375 15.83 -2.41 9.21
C THR A 375 15.53 -1.68 7.91
N ALA A 376 16.11 -2.11 6.77
CA ALA A 376 15.79 -1.53 5.46
C ALA A 376 14.34 -1.88 5.05
N PRO A 377 13.59 -0.92 4.50
CA PRO A 377 12.19 -1.13 4.08
C PRO A 377 12.12 -1.99 2.80
N GLY A 378 12.21 -3.31 2.94
CA GLY A 378 12.25 -4.26 1.82
C GLY A 378 13.43 -4.04 0.86
N GLY A 379 14.53 -3.43 1.34
CA GLY A 379 15.69 -3.07 0.53
C GLY A 379 15.57 -1.73 -0.20
N ILE A 380 14.47 -1.01 -0.08
CA ILE A 380 14.28 0.32 -0.70
C ILE A 380 14.95 1.36 0.19
N GLU A 381 16.03 1.97 -0.28
CA GLU A 381 16.74 3.03 0.44
C GLU A 381 16.72 4.38 -0.26
N SER A 382 16.42 4.41 -1.56
CA SER A 382 16.30 5.66 -2.29
C SER A 382 15.02 5.70 -3.11
N LEU A 383 14.46 6.88 -3.23
CA LEU A 383 13.33 7.19 -4.10
C LEU A 383 13.73 8.29 -5.08
N ALA A 384 13.18 8.23 -6.28
CA ALA A 384 13.21 9.37 -7.17
C ALA A 384 11.80 9.61 -7.75
N PHE A 385 11.48 10.88 -7.92
CA PHE A 385 10.27 11.32 -8.63
C PHE A 385 10.73 12.11 -9.85
N ILE A 386 10.44 11.58 -11.02
CA ILE A 386 10.94 12.12 -12.27
C ILE A 386 9.81 12.52 -13.20
N THR A 387 10.09 13.50 -14.03
CA THR A 387 9.18 13.97 -15.07
C THR A 387 9.75 13.55 -16.42
N THR A 388 9.02 12.72 -17.13
CA THR A 388 9.39 12.26 -18.48
C THR A 388 8.44 12.80 -19.54
N ASP A 389 7.26 13.29 -19.15
CA ASP A 389 6.31 13.94 -20.03
C ASP A 389 6.63 15.45 -20.16
N PRO A 390 7.05 15.94 -21.33
CA PRO A 390 7.37 17.36 -21.54
C PRO A 390 6.15 18.28 -21.40
N LYS A 391 4.93 17.74 -21.45
CA LYS A 391 3.68 18.53 -21.30
C LYS A 391 3.41 18.92 -19.84
N THR A 392 4.01 18.20 -18.87
CA THR A 392 3.79 18.43 -17.44
C THR A 392 5.11 18.44 -16.67
N PRO A 393 6.04 19.38 -16.95
CA PRO A 393 7.43 19.34 -16.48
C PRO A 393 7.58 19.46 -14.96
N GLU A 394 6.59 20.01 -14.26
CA GLU A 394 6.61 20.20 -12.79
C GLU A 394 5.84 19.10 -12.03
N TYR A 395 5.24 18.14 -12.75
CA TYR A 395 4.42 17.11 -12.13
C TYR A 395 4.95 15.72 -12.46
N PRO A 396 5.63 15.04 -11.54
CA PRO A 396 6.24 13.74 -11.79
C PRO A 396 5.23 12.73 -12.34
N ASP A 397 5.62 12.01 -13.37
CA ASP A 397 4.84 10.94 -13.99
C ASP A 397 5.36 9.54 -13.66
N LEU A 398 6.61 9.45 -13.17
CA LEU A 398 7.21 8.20 -12.72
C LEU A 398 7.87 8.36 -11.34
N GLN A 399 7.71 7.33 -10.50
CA GLN A 399 8.49 7.12 -9.27
C GLN A 399 9.49 5.99 -9.49
N ILE A 400 10.70 6.13 -8.99
CA ILE A 400 11.70 5.07 -8.94
C ILE A 400 11.84 4.63 -7.49
N HIS A 401 11.55 3.36 -7.22
CA HIS A 401 11.95 2.72 -5.98
C HIS A 401 13.30 2.06 -6.23
N ALA A 402 14.34 2.59 -5.62
CA ALA A 402 15.70 2.09 -5.79
C ALA A 402 16.02 1.10 -4.65
N VAL A 403 16.18 -0.16 -5.02
CA VAL A 403 16.40 -1.29 -4.12
C VAL A 403 17.89 -1.63 -4.13
N HIS A 404 18.54 -1.54 -3.00
CA HIS A 404 20.01 -1.64 -2.87
C HIS A 404 20.58 -3.08 -2.99
N LEU A 405 19.76 -4.05 -3.34
CA LEU A 405 20.16 -5.45 -3.51
C LEU A 405 19.46 -6.06 -4.73
N MET A 406 20.03 -7.15 -5.23
CA MET A 406 19.40 -7.96 -6.28
C MET A 406 18.38 -8.92 -5.67
N THR A 407 17.38 -9.27 -6.46
CA THR A 407 16.44 -10.37 -6.17
C THR A 407 17.07 -11.73 -6.53
N ASN A 408 16.37 -12.80 -6.26
CA ASN A 408 16.70 -14.14 -6.76
C ASN A 408 15.53 -14.73 -7.55
N GLU A 409 15.78 -15.81 -8.25
CA GLU A 409 14.79 -16.50 -9.09
C GLU A 409 13.58 -16.96 -8.27
N GLU A 410 13.80 -17.46 -7.06
CA GLU A 410 12.75 -17.95 -6.16
C GLU A 410 11.78 -16.84 -5.78
N MET A 411 12.28 -15.66 -5.41
CA MET A 411 11.43 -14.50 -5.12
C MET A 411 10.61 -14.06 -6.33
N LEU A 412 11.18 -14.11 -7.53
CA LEU A 412 10.46 -13.79 -8.75
C LEU A 412 9.32 -14.79 -9.03
N HIS A 413 9.55 -16.08 -8.76
CA HIS A 413 8.51 -17.10 -8.92
C HIS A 413 7.43 -17.02 -7.84
N ASP A 414 7.83 -16.84 -6.60
CA ASP A 414 6.91 -16.96 -5.46
C ASP A 414 6.18 -15.66 -5.18
N ILE A 415 6.83 -14.51 -5.29
CA ILE A 415 6.21 -13.21 -4.98
C ILE A 415 5.66 -12.56 -6.24
N ALA A 416 6.46 -12.48 -7.30
CA ALA A 416 6.06 -11.85 -8.55
C ALA A 416 5.20 -12.75 -9.44
N ALA A 417 5.00 -14.02 -9.09
CA ALA A 417 4.26 -15.02 -9.86
C ALA A 417 4.78 -15.24 -11.30
N LEU A 418 6.09 -15.09 -11.50
CA LEU A 418 6.70 -15.35 -12.80
C LEU A 418 6.36 -16.76 -13.29
N ASP A 419 5.96 -16.91 -14.56
CA ASP A 419 5.69 -18.21 -15.18
C ASP A 419 7.01 -18.96 -15.44
N LEU A 420 7.09 -20.22 -15.01
CA LEU A 420 8.29 -21.06 -15.11
C LEU A 420 8.82 -21.21 -16.54
N LYS A 421 7.96 -21.07 -17.56
CA LYS A 421 8.40 -21.09 -18.97
C LYS A 421 9.37 -19.95 -19.34
N TYR A 422 9.46 -18.92 -18.49
CA TYR A 422 10.39 -17.79 -18.64
C TYR A 422 11.52 -17.80 -17.62
N ALA A 423 11.71 -18.91 -16.87
CA ALA A 423 12.74 -19.01 -15.84
C ALA A 423 14.14 -18.75 -16.39
N ASP A 424 14.45 -19.22 -17.62
CA ASP A 424 15.75 -19.00 -18.24
C ASP A 424 16.07 -17.53 -18.49
N HIS A 425 15.04 -16.70 -18.70
CA HIS A 425 15.23 -15.25 -18.91
C HIS A 425 15.80 -14.55 -17.68
N VAL A 426 15.44 -15.00 -16.49
CA VAL A 426 15.91 -14.45 -15.20
C VAL A 426 16.99 -15.29 -14.53
N SER A 427 17.42 -16.39 -15.16
CA SER A 427 18.42 -17.29 -14.59
C SER A 427 19.75 -16.58 -14.31
N GLY A 428 20.36 -16.87 -13.16
CA GLY A 428 21.63 -16.30 -12.74
C GLY A 428 21.52 -14.92 -12.06
N ILE A 429 20.30 -14.37 -11.91
CA ILE A 429 20.12 -13.05 -11.28
C ILE A 429 20.49 -13.08 -9.78
N GLY A 430 20.24 -14.18 -9.09
CA GLY A 430 20.50 -14.32 -7.65
C GLY A 430 21.98 -14.38 -7.27
N GLY A 431 22.88 -14.60 -8.24
CA GLY A 431 24.35 -14.62 -8.02
C GLY A 431 25.06 -13.30 -8.32
N ILE A 432 24.32 -12.24 -8.68
CA ILE A 432 24.88 -10.99 -9.17
C ILE A 432 24.94 -9.94 -8.06
N ASN A 433 26.11 -9.28 -7.93
CA ASN A 433 26.20 -8.04 -7.17
C ASN A 433 25.54 -6.92 -7.96
N GLY A 434 24.62 -6.18 -7.32
CA GLY A 434 23.93 -5.13 -8.03
C GLY A 434 22.72 -4.59 -7.28
N PHE A 435 21.86 -3.89 -8.01
CA PHE A 435 20.68 -3.25 -7.48
C PHE A 435 19.54 -3.23 -8.51
N ILE A 436 18.34 -2.89 -8.05
CA ILE A 436 17.13 -2.85 -8.88
C ILE A 436 16.54 -1.45 -8.84
N LEU A 437 16.16 -0.92 -10.01
CA LEU A 437 15.33 0.27 -10.13
C LEU A 437 13.93 -0.13 -10.58
N VAL A 438 12.94 0.07 -9.72
CA VAL A 438 11.53 -0.23 -10.00
C VAL A 438 10.83 1.06 -10.40
N TYR A 439 10.50 1.17 -11.68
CA TYR A 439 9.83 2.33 -12.27
C TYR A 439 8.33 2.17 -12.16
N THR A 440 7.70 3.06 -11.43
CA THR A 440 6.26 3.05 -11.13
C THR A 440 5.56 4.16 -11.89
N LEU A 441 4.55 3.82 -12.69
CA LEU A 441 3.69 4.80 -13.35
C LEU A 441 2.77 5.46 -12.31
N LEU A 442 2.96 6.77 -12.07
CA LEU A 442 2.25 7.49 -11.01
C LEU A 442 0.83 7.90 -11.39
N ARG A 443 0.56 8.16 -12.66
CA ARG A 443 -0.73 8.71 -13.12
C ARG A 443 -1.32 7.87 -14.25
N PRO A 444 -1.72 6.60 -13.95
CA PRO A 444 -2.30 5.73 -14.96
C PRO A 444 -3.61 6.31 -15.50
N LYS A 445 -3.79 6.21 -16.82
CA LYS A 445 -5.02 6.59 -17.53
C LYS A 445 -5.98 5.40 -17.66
N SER A 446 -5.48 4.20 -17.52
CA SER A 446 -6.28 2.98 -17.51
C SER A 446 -7.11 2.87 -16.24
N HIS A 447 -8.34 2.46 -16.38
CA HIS A 447 -9.28 2.25 -15.28
C HIS A 447 -9.91 0.87 -15.39
N GLY A 448 -9.99 0.18 -14.26
CA GLY A 448 -10.57 -1.14 -14.16
C GLY A 448 -11.83 -1.20 -13.30
N THR A 449 -12.18 -2.42 -12.92
CA THR A 449 -13.37 -2.70 -12.12
C THR A 449 -13.12 -3.76 -11.05
N VAL A 450 -13.94 -3.68 -9.98
CA VAL A 450 -14.15 -4.76 -9.01
C VAL A 450 -15.61 -5.18 -9.08
N ARG A 451 -15.87 -6.49 -9.20
CA ARG A 451 -17.23 -7.04 -9.32
C ARG A 451 -17.39 -8.25 -8.40
N LEU A 452 -18.63 -8.56 -8.04
CA LEU A 452 -18.92 -9.81 -7.34
C LEU A 452 -18.63 -11.01 -8.25
N ASN A 453 -18.03 -12.03 -7.69
CA ASN A 453 -17.91 -13.35 -8.31
C ASN A 453 -19.12 -14.23 -7.96
N SER A 454 -19.67 -14.06 -6.76
CA SER A 454 -20.88 -14.72 -6.25
C SER A 454 -21.49 -13.94 -5.09
N THR A 455 -22.56 -14.46 -4.49
CA THR A 455 -23.19 -13.94 -3.26
C THR A 455 -22.50 -14.43 -1.97
N ASP A 456 -21.51 -15.32 -2.08
CA ASP A 456 -20.71 -15.77 -0.94
C ASP A 456 -19.60 -14.77 -0.66
N ALA A 457 -19.68 -14.12 0.51
CA ALA A 457 -18.69 -13.13 0.94
C ALA A 457 -17.27 -13.71 1.14
N MET A 458 -17.15 -15.04 1.28
CA MET A 458 -15.86 -15.71 1.43
C MET A 458 -15.12 -15.89 0.09
N GLN A 459 -15.82 -15.75 -1.04
CA GLN A 459 -15.20 -15.79 -2.36
C GLN A 459 -14.60 -14.44 -2.73
N HIS A 460 -13.39 -14.47 -3.30
CA HIS A 460 -12.74 -13.27 -3.78
C HIS A 460 -13.55 -12.61 -4.90
N PRO A 461 -13.58 -11.27 -4.94
CA PRO A 461 -14.21 -10.54 -6.03
C PRO A 461 -13.44 -10.74 -7.34
N VAL A 462 -14.09 -10.50 -8.45
CA VAL A 462 -13.50 -10.38 -9.78
C VAL A 462 -12.79 -9.03 -9.85
N ILE A 463 -11.46 -9.04 -9.98
CA ILE A 463 -10.63 -7.84 -10.00
C ILE A 463 -10.02 -7.71 -11.41
N ASP A 464 -10.42 -6.68 -12.14
CA ASP A 464 -9.92 -6.39 -13.47
C ASP A 464 -9.36 -4.97 -13.55
N PRO A 465 -8.06 -4.76 -13.30
CA PRO A 465 -7.45 -3.43 -13.35
C PRO A 465 -7.35 -2.85 -14.77
N ARG A 466 -7.41 -3.67 -15.80
CA ARG A 466 -7.23 -3.28 -17.21
C ARG A 466 -5.93 -2.52 -17.45
N TYR A 467 -4.85 -2.99 -16.82
CA TYR A 467 -3.54 -2.35 -16.95
C TYR A 467 -3.14 -2.16 -18.41
N LEU A 468 -2.58 -0.99 -18.71
CA LEU A 468 -2.08 -0.61 -20.04
C LEU A 468 -3.15 -0.69 -21.17
N GLU A 469 -4.43 -0.55 -20.82
CA GLU A 469 -5.51 -0.44 -21.82
C GLU A 469 -5.41 0.91 -22.56
N ASN A 470 -5.08 1.98 -21.83
CA ASN A 470 -4.72 3.27 -22.42
C ASN A 470 -3.26 3.24 -22.90
N LYS A 471 -3.04 3.60 -24.16
CA LYS A 471 -1.70 3.59 -24.79
C LYS A 471 -0.71 4.57 -24.13
N GLU A 472 -1.19 5.67 -23.57
CA GLU A 472 -0.34 6.67 -22.90
C GLU A 472 0.39 6.06 -21.68
N ASP A 473 -0.19 5.06 -21.02
CA ASP A 473 0.43 4.35 -19.89
C ASP A 473 1.68 3.58 -20.35
N MET A 474 1.59 2.89 -21.49
CA MET A 474 2.71 2.20 -22.11
C MET A 474 3.79 3.19 -22.57
N ASP A 475 3.38 4.34 -23.15
CA ASP A 475 4.31 5.38 -23.59
C ASP A 475 5.09 5.97 -22.41
N SER A 476 4.43 6.15 -21.27
CA SER A 476 5.08 6.62 -20.04
C SER A 476 6.11 5.61 -19.50
N LEU A 477 5.77 4.31 -19.48
CA LEU A 477 6.72 3.27 -19.08
C LEU A 477 7.91 3.20 -20.04
N LEU A 478 7.68 3.33 -21.34
CA LEU A 478 8.77 3.38 -22.35
C LEU A 478 9.71 4.57 -22.11
N ARG A 479 9.18 5.75 -21.81
CA ARG A 479 10.00 6.91 -21.41
C ARG A 479 10.83 6.61 -20.16
N GLY A 480 10.30 5.83 -19.22
CA GLY A 480 11.02 5.31 -18.05
C GLY A 480 12.20 4.43 -18.42
N VAL A 481 12.05 3.53 -19.41
CA VAL A 481 13.16 2.72 -19.95
C VAL A 481 14.26 3.64 -20.49
N ARG A 482 13.89 4.61 -21.33
CA ARG A 482 14.87 5.57 -21.91
C ARG A 482 15.55 6.42 -20.85
N PHE A 483 14.81 6.80 -19.80
CA PHE A 483 15.39 7.50 -18.65
C PHE A 483 16.39 6.62 -17.90
N SER A 484 16.08 5.32 -17.68
CA SER A 484 17.02 4.38 -17.05
C SER A 484 18.32 4.25 -17.81
N GLN A 485 18.24 4.17 -19.15
CA GLN A 485 19.42 4.16 -20.02
C GLN A 485 20.23 5.46 -19.90
N LYS A 486 19.58 6.61 -19.84
CA LYS A 486 20.24 7.90 -19.61
C LYS A 486 20.92 7.95 -18.24
N LEU A 487 20.28 7.43 -17.19
CA LEU A 487 20.85 7.37 -15.83
C LEU A 487 22.14 6.53 -15.82
N ALA A 488 22.21 5.44 -16.57
CA ALA A 488 23.40 4.60 -16.73
C ALA A 488 24.58 5.31 -17.41
N THR A 489 24.36 6.45 -18.11
CA THR A 489 25.45 7.22 -18.75
C THR A 489 26.15 8.17 -17.79
N THR A 490 25.64 8.37 -16.57
CA THR A 490 26.23 9.27 -15.56
C THR A 490 27.64 8.80 -15.15
N LYS A 491 28.47 9.72 -14.71
CA LYS A 491 29.82 9.41 -14.20
C LYS A 491 29.70 8.54 -12.94
N THR A 492 28.73 8.82 -12.10
CA THR A 492 28.45 8.07 -10.88
C THR A 492 28.21 6.60 -11.18
N PHE A 493 27.32 6.26 -12.13
CA PHE A 493 27.07 4.86 -12.51
C PHE A 493 28.31 4.20 -13.13
N LYS A 494 28.99 4.90 -14.05
CA LYS A 494 30.21 4.38 -14.70
C LYS A 494 31.36 4.14 -13.73
N SER A 495 31.53 4.99 -12.70
CA SER A 495 32.61 4.85 -11.71
C SER A 495 32.50 3.54 -10.91
N GLN A 496 31.33 2.96 -10.79
CA GLN A 496 31.06 1.69 -10.10
C GLN A 496 31.06 0.49 -11.06
N GLY A 497 31.43 0.67 -12.32
CA GLY A 497 31.34 -0.38 -13.33
C GLY A 497 29.92 -0.93 -13.50
N THR A 498 28.93 -0.04 -13.35
CA THR A 498 27.51 -0.42 -13.43
C THR A 498 27.14 -0.76 -14.87
N GLU A 499 26.59 -1.95 -15.07
CA GLU A 499 26.12 -2.41 -16.37
C GLU A 499 24.67 -2.90 -16.26
N PHE A 500 23.89 -2.65 -17.31
CA PHE A 500 22.53 -3.18 -17.40
C PHE A 500 22.54 -4.71 -17.51
N PHE A 501 21.88 -5.38 -16.56
CA PHE A 501 21.69 -6.81 -16.61
C PHE A 501 20.38 -7.12 -17.32
N HIS A 502 20.49 -7.55 -18.56
CA HIS A 502 19.34 -7.91 -19.37
C HIS A 502 19.74 -9.02 -20.36
N LYS A 503 18.95 -10.07 -20.38
CA LYS A 503 19.03 -11.09 -21.44
C LYS A 503 18.04 -10.71 -22.53
N PRO A 504 18.47 -10.60 -23.81
CA PRO A 504 17.53 -10.36 -24.90
C PRO A 504 16.39 -11.38 -24.90
N PHE A 505 15.15 -10.90 -24.98
CA PHE A 505 13.96 -11.73 -24.83
C PHE A 505 13.47 -12.20 -26.22
N SER A 506 13.65 -13.50 -26.51
CA SER A 506 13.39 -14.08 -27.82
C SER A 506 11.99 -13.77 -28.38
N PRO A 507 10.87 -13.87 -27.63
CA PRO A 507 9.56 -13.55 -28.17
C PRO A 507 9.38 -12.12 -28.68
N CYS A 508 10.24 -11.18 -28.21
CA CYS A 508 10.22 -9.80 -28.67
C CYS A 508 11.21 -9.57 -29.82
N LEU A 509 12.33 -10.32 -29.84
CA LEU A 509 13.30 -10.27 -30.94
C LEU A 509 12.76 -10.81 -32.25
N GLU A 510 11.82 -11.75 -32.22
CA GLU A 510 11.13 -12.26 -33.42
C GLU A 510 10.35 -11.17 -34.18
N LYS A 511 10.03 -10.06 -33.51
CA LYS A 511 9.16 -9.00 -34.04
C LYS A 511 9.87 -7.65 -34.19
N SER A 512 11.04 -7.48 -33.59
CA SER A 512 11.71 -6.18 -33.53
C SER A 512 13.20 -6.32 -33.20
N ASN A 513 13.99 -5.32 -33.56
CA ASN A 513 15.40 -5.26 -33.19
C ASN A 513 15.55 -4.99 -31.69
N PHE A 514 16.60 -5.57 -31.08
CA PHE A 514 16.95 -5.28 -29.71
C PHE A 514 17.09 -3.78 -29.48
N ASP A 515 16.59 -3.32 -28.33
CA ASP A 515 16.59 -1.93 -27.86
C ASP A 515 15.74 -0.94 -28.68
N SER A 516 14.98 -1.40 -29.70
CA SER A 516 13.99 -0.55 -30.35
C SER A 516 12.81 -0.26 -29.41
N ASP A 517 12.01 0.76 -29.71
CA ASP A 517 10.80 1.06 -28.93
C ASP A 517 9.79 -0.08 -29.03
N GLU A 518 9.68 -0.75 -30.17
CA GLU A 518 8.85 -1.94 -30.39
C GLU A 518 9.29 -3.11 -29.51
N TYR A 519 10.61 -3.33 -29.38
CA TYR A 519 11.15 -4.34 -28.47
C TYR A 519 10.73 -4.06 -27.02
N TRP A 520 10.93 -2.83 -26.55
CA TRP A 520 10.60 -2.48 -25.19
C TRP A 520 9.09 -2.49 -24.91
N ARG A 521 8.25 -2.07 -25.86
CA ARG A 521 6.79 -2.21 -25.73
C ARG A 521 6.37 -3.68 -25.61
N CYS A 522 7.00 -4.56 -26.39
CA CYS A 522 6.77 -5.99 -26.27
C CYS A 522 7.21 -6.48 -24.90
N TYR A 523 8.44 -6.17 -24.46
CA TYR A 523 9.02 -6.59 -23.18
C TYR A 523 8.18 -6.12 -21.98
N LEU A 524 7.78 -4.86 -21.98
CA LEU A 524 6.89 -4.28 -20.97
C LEU A 524 5.50 -4.93 -20.97
N GLY A 525 5.07 -5.57 -22.03
CA GLY A 525 3.84 -6.37 -22.06
C GLY A 525 3.97 -7.73 -21.32
N TYR A 526 5.20 -8.19 -21.08
CA TYR A 526 5.45 -9.46 -20.37
C TYR A 526 5.78 -9.27 -18.89
N PHE A 527 6.70 -8.36 -18.55
CA PHE A 527 7.33 -8.29 -17.24
C PHE A 527 6.95 -7.00 -16.50
N ASN A 528 5.72 -7.00 -15.99
CA ASN A 528 5.19 -5.93 -15.14
C ASN A 528 4.84 -6.49 -13.78
N LEU A 529 4.87 -5.62 -12.78
CA LEU A 529 4.32 -5.87 -11.45
C LEU A 529 3.47 -4.66 -11.03
N ALA A 530 2.57 -4.86 -10.08
CA ALA A 530 1.94 -3.75 -9.36
C ALA A 530 2.75 -3.45 -8.09
N VAL A 531 2.65 -2.22 -7.60
CA VAL A 531 3.14 -1.88 -6.25
C VAL A 531 2.00 -1.86 -5.24
N TYR A 532 0.88 -2.48 -5.60
CA TYR A 532 -0.23 -2.84 -4.70
C TYR A 532 -0.95 -1.62 -4.11
N HIS A 533 -1.27 -0.63 -4.97
CA HIS A 533 -1.94 0.61 -4.61
C HIS A 533 -3.37 0.74 -5.17
N PRO A 534 -4.25 -0.29 -5.10
CA PRO A 534 -5.59 -0.18 -5.67
C PRO A 534 -6.40 0.92 -4.97
N THR A 535 -7.09 1.75 -5.76
CA THR A 535 -7.87 2.91 -5.32
C THR A 535 -9.13 3.12 -6.18
N GLY A 536 -9.98 4.05 -5.79
CA GLY A 536 -11.01 4.64 -6.65
C GLY A 536 -12.32 3.87 -6.79
N THR A 537 -12.44 2.66 -6.25
CA THR A 537 -13.59 1.77 -6.44
C THR A 537 -14.88 2.20 -5.74
N CYS A 538 -14.82 3.20 -4.86
CA CYS A 538 -15.97 3.88 -4.24
C CYS A 538 -15.75 5.41 -4.34
N LYS A 539 -15.43 5.88 -5.54
CA LYS A 539 -14.97 7.22 -5.85
C LYS A 539 -15.78 8.32 -5.18
N MET A 540 -15.07 9.28 -4.54
CA MET A 540 -15.63 10.50 -3.96
C MET A 540 -15.87 11.56 -5.04
N GLY A 541 -16.89 12.38 -4.87
CA GLY A 541 -17.15 13.56 -5.69
C GLY A 541 -18.46 14.24 -5.33
N ARG A 542 -18.88 15.21 -6.13
CA ARG A 542 -20.12 15.97 -5.92
C ARG A 542 -21.33 15.04 -5.77
N THR A 543 -22.29 15.46 -4.95
CA THR A 543 -23.51 14.67 -4.72
C THR A 543 -24.25 14.36 -6.00
N GLU A 544 -24.27 15.29 -6.95
CA GLU A 544 -24.99 15.20 -8.22
C GLU A 544 -24.21 14.40 -9.30
N ASP A 545 -22.92 14.14 -9.10
CA ASP A 545 -22.09 13.41 -10.07
C ASP A 545 -22.47 11.92 -10.08
N PRO A 546 -23.08 11.38 -11.15
CA PRO A 546 -23.53 9.99 -11.20
C PRO A 546 -22.36 8.99 -11.26
N THR A 547 -21.13 9.46 -11.48
CA THR A 547 -19.91 8.62 -11.55
C THR A 547 -19.26 8.38 -10.20
N THR A 548 -19.86 8.84 -9.10
CA THR A 548 -19.29 8.77 -7.76
C THR A 548 -20.19 8.02 -6.77
N VAL A 549 -19.61 7.39 -5.78
CA VAL A 549 -20.27 6.54 -4.78
C VAL A 549 -20.49 7.29 -3.47
N VAL A 550 -19.54 8.11 -3.06
CA VAL A 550 -19.63 8.91 -1.83
C VAL A 550 -19.52 10.40 -2.13
N ASP A 551 -20.10 11.21 -1.26
CA ASP A 551 -19.97 12.66 -1.28
C ASP A 551 -18.61 13.11 -0.64
N PRO A 552 -18.26 14.43 -0.69
CA PRO A 552 -17.02 14.92 -0.06
C PRO A 552 -16.96 14.75 1.47
N GLN A 553 -18.08 14.45 2.12
CA GLN A 553 -18.15 14.06 3.53
C GLN A 553 -18.01 12.54 3.71
N LEU A 554 -17.67 11.80 2.66
CA LEU A 554 -17.49 10.35 2.62
C LEU A 554 -18.76 9.53 2.90
N ARG A 555 -19.93 10.14 2.83
CA ARG A 555 -21.23 9.48 3.02
C ARG A 555 -21.65 8.75 1.74
N VAL A 556 -22.09 7.51 1.85
CA VAL A 556 -22.64 6.75 0.71
C VAL A 556 -23.93 7.43 0.23
N LYS A 557 -23.96 7.79 -1.04
CA LYS A 557 -25.08 8.54 -1.64
C LYS A 557 -26.41 7.77 -1.50
N GLY A 558 -27.41 8.46 -0.98
CA GLY A 558 -28.76 7.91 -0.80
C GLY A 558 -28.91 6.89 0.33
N ILE A 559 -27.88 6.66 1.16
CA ILE A 559 -27.91 5.77 2.32
C ILE A 559 -27.51 6.54 3.59
N HIS A 560 -28.39 6.57 4.57
CA HIS A 560 -28.12 7.21 5.85
C HIS A 560 -27.28 6.30 6.77
N GLY A 561 -26.37 6.90 7.56
CA GLY A 561 -25.59 6.18 8.57
C GLY A 561 -24.53 5.23 8.00
N LEU A 562 -24.05 5.48 6.77
CA LEU A 562 -23.01 4.69 6.12
C LEU A 562 -21.97 5.59 5.46
N ARG A 563 -20.68 5.37 5.81
CA ARG A 563 -19.53 6.03 5.16
C ARG A 563 -18.51 5.02 4.65
N ILE A 564 -17.70 5.48 3.69
CA ILE A 564 -16.50 4.75 3.23
C ILE A 564 -15.28 5.58 3.58
N VAL A 565 -14.31 4.95 4.26
CA VAL A 565 -13.11 5.64 4.73
C VAL A 565 -11.89 4.74 4.48
N ASP A 566 -11.42 4.69 3.25
CA ASP A 566 -10.21 3.97 2.81
C ASP A 566 -9.78 4.45 1.42
N ALA A 567 -8.82 3.76 0.79
CA ALA A 567 -8.30 4.12 -0.53
C ALA A 567 -9.36 4.10 -1.65
N SER A 568 -10.49 3.41 -1.46
CA SER A 568 -11.53 3.33 -2.49
C SER A 568 -12.18 4.67 -2.81
N ILE A 569 -12.09 5.65 -1.88
CA ILE A 569 -12.73 6.96 -2.09
C ILE A 569 -11.93 7.89 -3.01
N MET A 570 -10.66 7.62 -3.27
CA MET A 570 -9.79 8.51 -4.05
C MET A 570 -10.38 8.77 -5.44
N PRO A 571 -10.61 10.04 -5.83
CA PRO A 571 -11.11 10.38 -7.17
C PRO A 571 -10.13 10.04 -8.28
N SER A 572 -8.84 10.17 -7.97
CA SER A 572 -7.69 9.70 -8.75
C SER A 572 -6.61 9.23 -7.79
N ILE A 573 -5.81 8.27 -8.25
CA ILE A 573 -4.68 7.76 -7.46
C ILE A 573 -3.65 8.88 -7.24
N VAL A 574 -3.06 8.94 -6.04
CA VAL A 574 -2.03 9.92 -5.68
C VAL A 574 -0.67 9.57 -6.26
N SER A 575 0.21 10.56 -6.45
CA SER A 575 1.56 10.40 -7.02
C SER A 575 2.54 9.83 -5.98
N GLY A 576 2.33 8.58 -5.57
CA GLY A 576 3.19 7.87 -4.61
C GLY A 576 2.48 6.73 -3.89
N ASN A 577 3.13 6.21 -2.85
CA ASN A 577 2.60 5.12 -2.04
C ASN A 577 1.35 5.55 -1.25
N THR A 578 0.34 4.69 -1.15
CA THR A 578 -1.02 5.07 -0.70
C THR A 578 -1.25 4.92 0.81
N ASN A 579 -0.28 4.43 1.60
CA ASN A 579 -0.49 4.22 3.04
C ASN A 579 -0.68 5.53 3.81
N ALA A 580 0.22 6.51 3.64
CA ALA A 580 0.10 7.81 4.30
C ALA A 580 -1.20 8.55 3.90
N PRO A 581 -1.60 8.60 2.61
CA PRO A 581 -2.91 9.12 2.21
C PRO A 581 -4.11 8.43 2.89
N CYS A 582 -4.07 7.10 3.07
CA CYS A 582 -5.13 6.38 3.80
C CYS A 582 -5.21 6.79 5.28
N ILE A 583 -4.05 7.01 5.92
CA ILE A 583 -3.98 7.51 7.30
C ILE A 583 -4.57 8.93 7.37
N MET A 584 -4.21 9.81 6.45
CA MET A 584 -4.75 11.17 6.33
C MET A 584 -6.26 11.15 6.13
N ILE A 585 -6.78 10.28 5.24
CA ILE A 585 -8.23 10.09 5.03
C ILE A 585 -8.90 9.69 6.34
N GLY A 586 -8.30 8.78 7.11
CA GLY A 586 -8.81 8.36 8.43
C GLY A 586 -8.85 9.50 9.44
N GLU A 587 -7.79 10.32 9.54
CA GLU A 587 -7.73 11.48 10.44
C GLU A 587 -8.81 12.53 10.10
N LYS A 588 -8.95 12.85 8.81
CA LYS A 588 -9.93 13.82 8.34
C LYS A 588 -11.36 13.31 8.51
N ALA A 589 -11.59 12.05 8.21
CA ALA A 589 -12.91 11.43 8.39
C ALA A 589 -13.33 11.40 9.87
N ALA A 590 -12.40 11.16 10.79
CA ALA A 590 -12.70 11.20 12.23
C ALA A 590 -13.20 12.59 12.67
N ASP A 591 -12.54 13.66 12.24
CA ASP A 591 -13.00 15.03 12.54
C ASP A 591 -14.39 15.31 11.92
N MET A 592 -14.64 14.85 10.67
CA MET A 592 -15.96 14.98 10.03
C MET A 592 -17.07 14.23 10.81
N ILE A 593 -16.80 13.01 11.29
CA ILE A 593 -17.76 12.18 12.01
C ILE A 593 -18.08 12.79 13.40
N LEU A 594 -17.07 13.32 14.07
CA LEU A 594 -17.21 13.95 15.39
C LEU A 594 -17.71 15.40 15.34
N GLY A 595 -17.84 15.99 14.15
CA GLY A 595 -18.21 17.39 13.98
C GLY A 595 -17.12 18.37 14.49
N ILE A 596 -15.86 17.91 14.51
CA ILE A 596 -14.71 18.74 14.91
C ILE A 596 -14.37 19.68 13.75
N LYS A 597 -14.18 20.97 14.09
CA LYS A 597 -13.79 21.97 13.09
C LYS A 597 -12.45 21.59 12.45
N PRO A 598 -12.36 21.57 11.11
CA PRO A 598 -11.10 21.28 10.42
C PRO A 598 -9.96 22.20 10.90
N PRO A 599 -8.72 21.71 10.94
CA PRO A 599 -7.56 22.55 11.15
C PRO A 599 -7.51 23.69 10.12
N LYS A 600 -6.91 24.82 10.48
CA LYS A 600 -6.72 25.92 9.50
C LYS A 600 -5.86 25.41 8.33
N PRO A 601 -6.27 25.67 7.08
CA PRO A 601 -5.44 25.36 5.92
C PRO A 601 -4.07 26.05 6.00
N LEU A 602 -3.03 25.35 5.59
CA LEU A 602 -1.67 25.89 5.55
C LEU A 602 -1.42 26.57 4.18
N SER A 603 -1.96 27.76 4.00
CA SER A 603 -2.04 28.45 2.71
C SER A 603 -0.72 29.05 2.18
N ASN A 604 0.32 29.10 3.02
CA ASN A 604 1.62 29.72 2.67
C ASN A 604 2.73 28.71 2.40
N MET A 605 2.41 27.44 2.23
CA MET A 605 3.36 26.33 2.01
C MET A 605 3.30 25.78 0.60
#